data_28f659a73aa90063597e958007cd73e1
#
_entry.id   28f659a73aa90063597e958007cd73e1
#
_cell.length_a   1.000
_cell.length_b   1.000
_cell.length_c   1.000
_cell.angle_alpha   90.00
_cell.angle_beta   90.00
_cell.angle_gamma   90.00
#
_symmetry.space_group_name_H-M   'P 1'
#
loop_
_entity.id
_entity.type
_entity.pdbx_description
1 polymer ?
#
loop_
_entity_poly.entity_id
_entity_poly.type
_entity_poly.pdbx_seq_one_letter_code
_entity_poly.pdbx_strand_id
1 'polypeptide(L)'
;ERLCMIGVTGTNGKTTVTCLVKHVLEQTLGAKVGLIGTIENRIGDTVLPTERTTPESFALQGLLRQMLDAGCTHVVMEVSSHALALHRVDGIPFTVGAFTNLTEDHLDFHKTMEAYGAAKARLFRLCRTGVLNADDPAYRTMLQGAACAPLLVGTGKDAALRAEQVQLAPDHVAMEVREGEKAAHVRLGIPGRFTVSNALLTLGIARALGIGLEDACRALGTAAGVKGRIEVVPTPGRD
;
A
#
# COMPACT_ATOMS: atom_id res chain seq x y z
N GLU A 1 -2.23 16.83 -18.05
CA GLU A 1 -1.69 15.53 -17.59
C GLU A 1 -1.97 15.36 -16.11
N ARG A 2 -2.19 14.14 -15.70
CA ARG A 2 -2.59 13.84 -14.33
C ARG A 2 -1.76 12.67 -13.81
N LEU A 3 -1.28 12.79 -12.56
CA LEU A 3 -0.65 11.70 -11.85
C LEU A 3 -1.67 10.61 -11.54
N CYS A 4 -1.29 9.34 -11.74
CA CYS A 4 -2.03 8.21 -11.20
C CYS A 4 -1.75 8.12 -9.70
N MET A 5 -2.75 8.46 -8.88
CA MET A 5 -2.60 8.57 -7.42
C MET A 5 -3.00 7.28 -6.73
N ILE A 6 -2.12 6.72 -5.93
CA ILE A 6 -2.35 5.53 -5.12
C ILE A 6 -2.21 5.91 -3.63
N GLY A 7 -3.26 5.77 -2.86
CA GLY A 7 -3.28 6.05 -1.43
C GLY A 7 -3.36 4.78 -0.59
N VAL A 8 -2.51 4.63 0.42
CA VAL A 8 -2.52 3.49 1.34
C VAL A 8 -2.81 3.96 2.75
N THR A 9 -3.90 3.46 3.34
CA THR A 9 -4.28 3.73 4.74
C THR A 9 -4.34 2.45 5.55
N GLY A 10 -4.40 2.58 6.85
CA GLY A 10 -4.43 1.50 7.84
C GLY A 10 -3.60 1.85 9.07
N THR A 11 -3.55 0.97 10.07
CA THR A 11 -2.70 1.18 11.25
C THR A 11 -1.26 0.81 10.90
N ASN A 12 -1.01 -0.41 10.49
CA ASN A 12 0.31 -0.95 10.19
C ASN A 12 0.43 -1.33 8.71
N GLY A 13 1.67 -1.43 8.19
CA GLY A 13 1.95 -1.91 6.84
C GLY A 13 1.92 -0.85 5.74
N LYS A 14 1.46 0.38 5.99
CA LYS A 14 1.41 1.46 4.98
C LYS A 14 2.73 1.65 4.25
N THR A 15 3.80 1.88 4.99
CA THR A 15 5.16 2.10 4.44
C THR A 15 5.63 0.92 3.60
N THR A 16 5.44 -0.30 4.11
CA THR A 16 5.84 -1.51 3.38
C THR A 16 5.07 -1.62 2.06
N VAL A 17 3.74 -1.48 2.10
CA VAL A 17 2.90 -1.56 0.89
C VAL A 17 3.27 -0.46 -0.11
N THR A 18 3.46 0.79 0.34
CA THR A 18 3.82 1.89 -0.58
C THR A 18 5.17 1.67 -1.27
N CYS A 19 6.17 1.18 -0.53
CA CYS A 19 7.48 0.84 -1.10
C CYS A 19 7.39 -0.33 -2.09
N LEU A 20 6.66 -1.40 -1.74
CA LEU A 20 6.47 -2.56 -2.62
C LEU A 20 5.70 -2.19 -3.89
N VAL A 21 4.66 -1.36 -3.78
CA VAL A 21 3.90 -0.87 -4.94
C VAL A 21 4.80 -0.03 -5.85
N LYS A 22 5.57 0.91 -5.29
CA LYS A 22 6.55 1.69 -6.08
C LYS A 22 7.46 0.75 -6.86
N HIS A 23 8.07 -0.23 -6.19
CA HIS A 23 8.96 -1.21 -6.82
C HIS A 23 8.26 -1.96 -7.96
N VAL A 24 7.06 -2.51 -7.72
CA VAL A 24 6.32 -3.26 -8.75
C VAL A 24 6.00 -2.38 -9.97
N LEU A 25 5.55 -1.13 -9.76
CA LEU A 25 5.23 -0.22 -10.86
C LEU A 25 6.47 0.14 -11.69
N GLU A 26 7.61 0.37 -11.05
CA GLU A 26 8.87 0.66 -11.74
C GLU A 26 9.36 -0.54 -12.55
N GLN A 27 9.28 -1.75 -11.99
CA GLN A 27 9.72 -2.97 -12.66
C GLN A 27 8.81 -3.41 -13.81
N THR A 28 7.49 -3.19 -13.68
CA THR A 28 6.53 -3.69 -14.68
C THR A 28 6.21 -2.67 -15.77
N LEU A 29 6.17 -1.38 -15.44
CA LEU A 29 5.77 -0.31 -16.35
C LEU A 29 6.95 0.52 -16.84
N GLY A 30 8.15 0.37 -16.28
CA GLY A 30 9.26 1.30 -16.51
C GLY A 30 8.90 2.74 -16.09
N ALA A 31 7.94 2.90 -15.18
CA ALA A 31 7.41 4.18 -14.78
C ALA A 31 8.34 4.89 -13.80
N LYS A 32 8.45 6.22 -13.90
CA LYS A 32 9.01 7.01 -12.81
C LYS A 32 7.94 7.25 -11.76
N VAL A 33 8.16 6.75 -10.54
CA VAL A 33 7.16 6.74 -9.47
C VAL A 33 7.57 7.68 -8.34
N GLY A 34 6.65 8.57 -7.93
CA GLY A 34 6.77 9.35 -6.72
C GLY A 34 6.36 8.53 -5.49
N LEU A 35 7.04 8.71 -4.37
CA LEU A 35 6.70 8.13 -3.07
C LEU A 35 6.54 9.22 -2.03
N ILE A 36 5.47 9.16 -1.23
CA ILE A 36 5.24 10.05 -0.09
C ILE A 36 4.97 9.20 1.14
N GLY A 37 5.84 9.28 2.14
CA GLY A 37 5.71 8.40 3.29
C GLY A 37 6.42 8.83 4.56
N THR A 38 6.35 7.97 5.56
CA THR A 38 6.85 8.22 6.91
C THR A 38 8.37 8.32 6.97
N ILE A 39 9.08 7.48 6.19
CA ILE A 39 10.54 7.41 6.25
C ILE A 39 11.17 8.48 5.37
N GLU A 40 10.65 8.64 4.16
CA GLU A 40 11.17 9.55 3.15
C GLU A 40 10.11 9.85 2.09
N ASN A 41 10.30 10.95 1.38
CA ASN A 41 9.65 11.20 0.10
C ASN A 41 10.65 10.88 -1.02
N ARG A 42 10.16 10.43 -2.19
CA ARG A 42 11.02 10.17 -3.35
C ARG A 42 10.41 10.68 -4.65
N ILE A 43 11.27 11.14 -5.53
CA ILE A 43 10.96 11.42 -6.94
C ILE A 43 11.82 10.47 -7.78
N GLY A 44 11.27 9.33 -8.18
CA GLY A 44 12.07 8.20 -8.70
C GLY A 44 13.08 7.76 -7.64
N ASP A 45 14.39 7.88 -7.93
CA ASP A 45 15.49 7.52 -7.02
C ASP A 45 15.95 8.65 -6.12
N THR A 46 15.53 9.90 -6.40
CA THR A 46 15.92 11.07 -5.60
C THR A 46 15.15 11.09 -4.28
N VAL A 47 15.89 11.02 -3.17
CA VAL A 47 15.33 11.11 -1.81
C VAL A 47 15.13 12.57 -1.42
N LEU A 48 13.96 12.86 -0.86
CA LEU A 48 13.61 14.16 -0.30
C LEU A 48 13.29 14.01 1.19
N PRO A 49 13.54 15.02 2.00
CA PRO A 49 13.21 14.99 3.42
C PRO A 49 11.69 14.87 3.62
N THR A 50 11.30 14.25 4.72
CA THR A 50 9.91 14.18 5.16
C THR A 50 9.80 14.66 6.60
N GLU A 51 8.76 15.42 6.90
CA GLU A 51 8.44 15.87 8.26
C GLU A 51 7.22 15.11 8.82
N ARG A 52 6.41 14.56 7.93
CA ARG A 52 5.13 13.91 8.28
C ARG A 52 4.83 12.79 7.31
N THR A 53 4.19 11.73 7.80
CA THR A 53 3.69 10.61 6.98
C THR A 53 2.88 11.09 5.78
N THR A 54 2.00 12.08 6.01
CA THR A 54 1.20 12.75 4.96
C THR A 54 1.34 14.26 5.17
N PRO A 55 1.93 14.99 4.24
CA PRO A 55 2.13 16.43 4.35
C PRO A 55 0.82 17.22 4.49
N GLU A 56 0.93 18.48 4.93
CA GLU A 56 -0.19 19.45 4.87
C GLU A 56 -0.58 19.72 3.43
N SER A 57 -1.84 20.13 3.19
CA SER A 57 -2.42 20.26 1.84
C SER A 57 -1.56 21.08 0.89
N PHE A 58 -1.07 22.23 1.32
CA PHE A 58 -0.24 23.11 0.48
C PHE A 58 1.10 22.46 0.11
N ALA A 59 1.80 21.88 1.10
CA ALA A 59 3.06 21.18 0.87
C ALA A 59 2.87 19.95 -0.02
N LEU A 60 1.77 19.22 0.18
CA LEU A 60 1.41 18.05 -0.62
C LEU A 60 1.20 18.43 -2.09
N GLN A 61 0.46 19.48 -2.39
CA GLN A 61 0.24 19.95 -3.77
C GLN A 61 1.56 20.41 -4.42
N GLY A 62 2.42 21.10 -3.65
CA GLY A 62 3.75 21.50 -4.13
C GLY A 62 4.63 20.29 -4.47
N LEU A 63 4.61 19.25 -3.63
CA LEU A 63 5.35 18.01 -3.86
C LEU A 63 4.81 17.24 -5.08
N LEU A 64 3.49 17.13 -5.22
CA LEU A 64 2.87 16.50 -6.39
C LEU A 64 3.22 17.26 -7.69
N ARG A 65 3.28 18.58 -7.62
CA ARG A 65 3.74 19.39 -8.77
C ARG A 65 5.19 19.10 -9.13
N GLN A 66 6.09 19.04 -8.15
CA GLN A 66 7.49 18.67 -8.39
C GLN A 66 7.63 17.27 -8.99
N MET A 67 6.84 16.29 -8.50
CA MET A 67 6.82 14.94 -9.06
C MET A 67 6.37 14.93 -10.53
N LEU A 68 5.33 15.69 -10.86
CA LEU A 68 4.83 15.82 -12.23
C LEU A 68 5.87 16.46 -13.14
N ASP A 69 6.49 17.56 -12.70
CA ASP A 69 7.53 18.28 -13.47
C ASP A 69 8.78 17.42 -13.68
N ALA A 70 9.07 16.54 -12.74
CA ALA A 70 10.16 15.57 -12.86
C ALA A 70 9.81 14.36 -13.74
N GLY A 71 8.60 14.29 -14.30
CA GLY A 71 8.16 13.22 -15.20
C GLY A 71 7.64 11.98 -14.50
N CYS A 72 7.25 12.07 -13.21
CA CYS A 72 6.51 10.98 -12.59
C CYS A 72 5.14 10.81 -13.25
N THR A 73 4.75 9.56 -13.48
CA THR A 73 3.42 9.20 -13.99
C THR A 73 2.50 8.66 -12.89
N HIS A 74 3.09 8.10 -11.85
CA HIS A 74 2.42 7.50 -10.70
C HIS A 74 2.97 8.10 -9.41
N VAL A 75 2.10 8.22 -8.41
CA VAL A 75 2.49 8.58 -7.04
C VAL A 75 1.84 7.62 -6.07
N VAL A 76 2.65 6.99 -5.24
CA VAL A 76 2.20 6.11 -4.16
C VAL A 76 2.41 6.84 -2.83
N MET A 77 1.37 6.96 -2.01
CA MET A 77 1.47 7.71 -0.77
C MET A 77 0.81 7.02 0.43
N GLU A 78 1.43 7.18 1.57
CA GLU A 78 0.79 6.86 2.84
C GLU A 78 -0.25 7.94 3.17
N VAL A 79 -1.48 7.50 3.45
CA VAL A 79 -2.59 8.38 3.85
C VAL A 79 -2.97 8.09 5.29
N SER A 80 -2.50 8.93 6.21
CA SER A 80 -2.76 8.77 7.64
C SER A 80 -4.21 9.13 7.98
N SER A 81 -4.73 8.56 9.08
CA SER A 81 -6.07 8.90 9.58
C SER A 81 -6.18 10.38 9.96
N HIS A 82 -5.11 10.97 10.50
CA HIS A 82 -5.03 12.40 10.75
C HIS A 82 -5.19 13.22 9.47
N ALA A 83 -4.49 12.83 8.39
CA ALA A 83 -4.60 13.54 7.12
C ALA A 83 -6.02 13.48 6.54
N LEU A 84 -6.69 12.34 6.69
CA LEU A 84 -8.09 12.17 6.28
C LEU A 84 -9.05 12.98 7.18
N ALA A 85 -8.85 12.96 8.50
CA ALA A 85 -9.67 13.72 9.43
C ALA A 85 -9.51 15.25 9.26
N LEU A 86 -8.27 15.69 8.99
CA LEU A 86 -7.90 17.10 8.80
C LEU A 86 -7.98 17.58 7.34
N HIS A 87 -8.62 16.81 6.46
CA HIS A 87 -8.87 17.18 5.07
C HIS A 87 -7.62 17.49 4.22
N ARG A 88 -6.44 16.96 4.57
CA ARG A 88 -5.18 17.26 3.88
C ARG A 88 -5.13 16.72 2.45
N VAL A 89 -5.92 15.68 2.16
CA VAL A 89 -5.95 14.99 0.85
C VAL A 89 -7.25 15.22 0.08
N ASP A 90 -8.12 16.09 0.58
CA ASP A 90 -9.36 16.43 -0.13
C ASP A 90 -9.01 17.08 -1.47
N GLY A 91 -9.74 16.72 -2.51
CA GLY A 91 -9.46 17.19 -3.88
C GLY A 91 -8.40 16.39 -4.63
N ILE A 92 -7.76 15.39 -4.01
CA ILE A 92 -6.89 14.45 -4.73
C ILE A 92 -7.74 13.29 -5.26
N PRO A 93 -7.86 13.13 -6.59
CA PRO A 93 -8.61 12.01 -7.18
C PRO A 93 -7.74 10.75 -7.16
N PHE A 94 -7.86 9.93 -6.12
CA PHE A 94 -7.13 8.67 -6.08
C PHE A 94 -7.65 7.69 -7.14
N THR A 95 -6.74 7.10 -7.90
CA THR A 95 -7.06 5.98 -8.80
C THR A 95 -7.33 4.73 -7.98
N VAL A 96 -6.45 4.47 -6.98
CA VAL A 96 -6.57 3.34 -6.07
C VAL A 96 -6.41 3.80 -4.64
N GLY A 97 -7.33 3.39 -3.76
CA GLY A 97 -7.20 3.45 -2.31
C GLY A 97 -6.97 2.04 -1.75
N ALA A 98 -6.05 1.87 -0.81
CA ALA A 98 -5.79 0.57 -0.19
C ALA A 98 -5.93 0.62 1.33
N PHE A 99 -6.50 -0.44 1.93
CA PHE A 99 -6.66 -0.62 3.37
C PHE A 99 -5.87 -1.82 3.86
N THR A 100 -4.96 -1.59 4.81
CA THR A 100 -4.10 -2.65 5.36
C THR A 100 -4.76 -3.36 6.55
N ASN A 101 -5.03 -2.64 7.63
CA ASN A 101 -5.63 -3.16 8.86
C ASN A 101 -6.08 -2.02 9.78
N LEU A 102 -6.86 -2.36 10.82
CA LEU A 102 -7.28 -1.44 11.87
C LEU A 102 -7.06 -2.07 13.25
N THR A 103 -6.02 -1.63 13.93
CA THR A 103 -5.74 -1.99 15.33
C THR A 103 -5.71 -0.74 16.19
N GLU A 104 -5.77 -0.87 17.50
CA GLU A 104 -5.77 0.27 18.43
C GLU A 104 -4.51 1.12 18.25
N ASP A 105 -4.73 2.40 17.91
CA ASP A 105 -3.71 3.42 17.77
C ASP A 105 -4.39 4.80 17.69
N HIS A 106 -3.65 5.87 17.99
CA HIS A 106 -4.11 7.26 17.83
C HIS A 106 -5.44 7.60 18.52
N LEU A 107 -5.80 6.93 19.62
CA LEU A 107 -7.04 7.23 20.39
C LEU A 107 -6.94 8.52 21.18
N ASP A 108 -5.74 9.04 21.39
CA ASP A 108 -5.51 10.40 21.89
C ASP A 108 -6.15 11.46 20.98
N PHE A 109 -6.11 11.25 19.67
CA PHE A 109 -6.70 12.12 18.65
C PHE A 109 -8.14 11.73 18.30
N HIS A 110 -8.38 10.47 17.92
CA HIS A 110 -9.68 10.01 17.41
C HIS A 110 -10.71 9.68 18.48
N LYS A 111 -10.29 9.53 19.76
CA LYS A 111 -11.10 9.21 20.93
C LYS A 111 -11.68 7.80 20.95
N THR A 112 -12.18 7.27 19.84
CA THR A 112 -12.74 5.92 19.73
C THR A 112 -12.26 5.18 18.49
N MET A 113 -12.33 3.84 18.50
CA MET A 113 -11.99 3.00 17.33
C MET A 113 -12.95 3.22 16.17
N GLU A 114 -14.22 3.52 16.45
CA GLU A 114 -15.23 3.86 15.45
C GLU A 114 -14.86 5.13 14.69
N ALA A 115 -14.50 6.20 15.41
CA ALA A 115 -14.06 7.45 14.81
C ALA A 115 -12.74 7.28 14.03
N TYR A 116 -11.84 6.45 14.54
CA TYR A 116 -10.58 6.12 13.87
C TYR A 116 -10.83 5.37 12.55
N GLY A 117 -11.70 4.35 12.57
CA GLY A 117 -12.12 3.63 11.38
C GLY A 117 -12.84 4.51 10.37
N ALA A 118 -13.79 5.34 10.85
CA ALA A 118 -14.53 6.28 10.01
C ALA A 118 -13.61 7.31 9.33
N ALA A 119 -12.55 7.78 10.02
CA ALA A 119 -11.56 8.65 9.41
C ALA A 119 -10.85 7.96 8.23
N LYS A 120 -10.40 6.69 8.39
CA LYS A 120 -9.76 5.93 7.31
C LYS A 120 -10.72 5.63 6.15
N ALA A 121 -12.00 5.37 6.44
CA ALA A 121 -13.02 5.09 5.44
C ALA A 121 -13.20 6.24 4.43
N ARG A 122 -12.83 7.47 4.78
CA ARG A 122 -12.91 8.62 3.86
C ARG A 122 -12.08 8.42 2.59
N LEU A 123 -10.95 7.70 2.63
CA LEU A 123 -10.14 7.41 1.45
C LEU A 123 -10.97 6.70 0.36
N PHE A 124 -11.91 5.83 0.76
CA PHE A 124 -12.71 5.03 -0.16
C PHE A 124 -13.89 5.80 -0.80
N ARG A 125 -14.09 7.04 -0.35
CA ARG A 125 -14.96 8.02 -1.05
C ARG A 125 -14.20 8.86 -2.07
N LEU A 126 -12.86 8.86 -2.00
CA LEU A 126 -11.97 9.67 -2.84
C LEU A 126 -11.28 8.84 -3.92
N CYS A 127 -11.42 7.53 -3.94
CA CYS A 127 -10.77 6.65 -4.92
C CYS A 127 -11.77 6.01 -5.88
N ARG A 128 -11.25 5.52 -7.02
CA ARG A 128 -12.05 4.76 -8.02
C ARG A 128 -12.13 3.28 -7.69
N THR A 129 -11.00 2.70 -7.26
CA THR A 129 -10.90 1.29 -6.85
C THR A 129 -10.39 1.23 -5.43
N GLY A 130 -11.07 0.47 -4.58
CA GLY A 130 -10.65 0.20 -3.20
C GLY A 130 -10.09 -1.20 -3.07
N VAL A 131 -8.79 -1.35 -2.81
CA VAL A 131 -8.15 -2.64 -2.50
C VAL A 131 -8.14 -2.84 -0.99
N LEU A 132 -8.87 -3.87 -0.52
CA LEU A 132 -9.12 -4.03 0.91
C LEU A 132 -8.64 -5.40 1.41
N ASN A 133 -7.90 -5.39 2.51
CA ASN A 133 -7.55 -6.61 3.22
C ASN A 133 -8.79 -7.22 3.88
N ALA A 134 -9.32 -8.30 3.30
CA ALA A 134 -10.51 -8.98 3.79
C ALA A 134 -10.25 -9.84 5.03
N ASP A 135 -8.99 -10.12 5.37
CA ASP A 135 -8.63 -10.84 6.60
C ASP A 135 -8.77 -9.95 7.84
N ASP A 136 -8.85 -8.61 7.68
CA ASP A 136 -9.18 -7.69 8.76
C ASP A 136 -10.67 -7.29 8.67
N PRO A 137 -11.51 -7.61 9.67
CA PRO A 137 -12.95 -7.37 9.61
C PRO A 137 -13.34 -5.90 9.43
N ALA A 138 -12.45 -4.95 9.78
CA ALA A 138 -12.68 -3.52 9.59
C ALA A 138 -12.76 -3.10 8.11
N TYR A 139 -12.43 -3.98 7.14
CA TYR A 139 -12.66 -3.66 5.73
C TYR A 139 -14.12 -3.30 5.45
N ARG A 140 -15.08 -3.85 6.21
CA ARG A 140 -16.50 -3.53 6.09
C ARG A 140 -16.80 -2.08 6.47
N THR A 141 -16.08 -1.56 7.48
CA THR A 141 -16.16 -0.14 7.84
C THR A 141 -15.65 0.76 6.71
N MET A 142 -14.58 0.33 6.02
CA MET A 142 -14.04 1.06 4.88
C MET A 142 -15.03 1.18 3.72
N LEU A 143 -15.93 0.21 3.59
CA LEU A 143 -16.96 0.19 2.53
C LEU A 143 -18.22 1.01 2.88
N GLN A 144 -18.37 1.47 4.12
CA GLN A 144 -19.50 2.28 4.52
C GLN A 144 -19.49 3.65 3.83
N GLY A 145 -20.43 3.85 2.89
CA GLY A 145 -20.51 5.06 2.09
C GLY A 145 -19.35 5.22 1.09
N ALA A 146 -18.63 4.14 0.76
CA ALA A 146 -17.62 4.13 -0.28
C ALA A 146 -18.25 4.38 -1.66
N ALA A 147 -17.52 5.11 -2.50
CA ALA A 147 -17.91 5.34 -3.90
C ALA A 147 -17.07 4.51 -4.89
N CYS A 148 -16.13 3.73 -4.38
CA CYS A 148 -15.19 2.95 -5.17
C CYS A 148 -15.70 1.55 -5.51
N ALA A 149 -15.15 0.95 -6.57
CA ALA A 149 -15.26 -0.47 -6.85
C ALA A 149 -14.36 -1.27 -5.88
N PRO A 150 -14.89 -2.18 -5.04
CA PRO A 150 -14.06 -2.93 -4.10
C PRO A 150 -13.35 -4.09 -4.77
N LEU A 151 -12.07 -4.28 -4.44
CA LEU A 151 -11.25 -5.45 -4.76
C LEU A 151 -10.76 -6.04 -3.42
N LEU A 152 -11.35 -7.15 -3.01
CA LEU A 152 -10.99 -7.83 -1.77
C LEU A 152 -9.78 -8.73 -1.99
N VAL A 153 -8.77 -8.61 -1.12
CA VAL A 153 -7.59 -9.47 -1.09
C VAL A 153 -7.45 -10.11 0.29
N GLY A 154 -6.97 -11.35 0.37
CA GLY A 154 -6.84 -12.04 1.66
C GLY A 154 -6.56 -13.52 1.51
N THR A 155 -6.71 -14.27 2.61
CA THR A 155 -6.57 -15.73 2.66
C THR A 155 -7.92 -16.45 2.60
N GLY A 156 -9.01 -15.72 2.81
CA GLY A 156 -10.38 -16.24 2.79
C GLY A 156 -10.91 -16.51 1.37
N LYS A 157 -11.94 -17.36 1.27
CA LYS A 157 -12.54 -17.77 -0.02
C LYS A 157 -13.24 -16.63 -0.77
N ASP A 158 -13.66 -15.60 -0.05
CA ASP A 158 -14.37 -14.45 -0.62
C ASP A 158 -13.41 -13.40 -1.22
N ALA A 159 -12.09 -13.58 -1.08
CA ALA A 159 -11.11 -12.69 -1.66
C ALA A 159 -10.95 -12.95 -3.16
N ALA A 160 -10.99 -11.90 -3.96
CA ALA A 160 -10.74 -11.94 -5.41
C ALA A 160 -9.29 -12.30 -5.74
N LEU A 161 -8.34 -11.77 -4.94
CA LEU A 161 -6.96 -12.24 -4.91
C LEU A 161 -6.73 -12.99 -3.60
N ARG A 162 -6.35 -14.26 -3.68
CA ARG A 162 -6.23 -15.12 -2.51
C ARG A 162 -4.83 -15.74 -2.41
N ALA A 163 -4.24 -15.67 -1.20
CA ALA A 163 -3.03 -16.45 -0.91
C ALA A 163 -3.38 -17.86 -0.48
N GLU A 164 -2.74 -18.82 -1.12
CA GLU A 164 -2.80 -20.25 -0.79
C GLU A 164 -1.38 -20.78 -0.56
N GLN A 165 -1.27 -21.96 0.05
CA GLN A 165 0.01 -22.66 0.28
C GLN A 165 1.09 -21.77 0.93
N VAL A 166 0.68 -20.91 1.87
CA VAL A 166 1.57 -19.95 2.54
C VAL A 166 2.63 -20.68 3.35
N GLN A 167 3.89 -20.40 3.04
CA GLN A 167 5.07 -20.88 3.75
C GLN A 167 5.77 -19.69 4.44
N LEU A 168 5.91 -19.78 5.76
CA LEU A 168 6.60 -18.78 6.56
C LEU A 168 7.97 -19.34 6.97
N ALA A 169 9.03 -18.74 6.44
CA ALA A 169 10.41 -19.06 6.79
C ALA A 169 11.05 -17.91 7.60
N PRO A 170 12.18 -18.15 8.28
CA PRO A 170 12.88 -17.12 9.05
C PRO A 170 13.37 -15.93 8.19
N ASP A 171 13.64 -16.16 6.91
CA ASP A 171 14.21 -15.19 5.97
C ASP A 171 13.26 -14.78 4.84
N HIS A 172 12.13 -15.48 4.67
CA HIS A 172 11.21 -15.18 3.57
C HIS A 172 9.77 -15.64 3.83
N VAL A 173 8.88 -15.20 2.98
CA VAL A 173 7.53 -15.73 2.81
C VAL A 173 7.39 -16.19 1.36
N ALA A 174 6.82 -17.39 1.16
CA ALA A 174 6.42 -17.90 -0.15
C ALA A 174 4.93 -18.27 -0.14
N MET A 175 4.25 -18.06 -1.26
CA MET A 175 2.83 -18.38 -1.40
C MET A 175 2.44 -18.53 -2.87
N GLU A 176 1.37 -19.27 -3.10
CA GLU A 176 0.62 -19.22 -4.36
C GLU A 176 -0.46 -18.14 -4.25
N VAL A 177 -0.57 -17.29 -5.27
CA VAL A 177 -1.62 -16.26 -5.36
C VAL A 177 -2.59 -16.65 -6.46
N ARG A 178 -3.87 -16.72 -6.13
CA ARG A 178 -4.96 -17.06 -7.06
C ARG A 178 -5.85 -15.88 -7.36
N GLU A 179 -6.21 -15.74 -8.64
CA GLU A 179 -7.23 -14.83 -9.18
C GLU A 179 -8.14 -15.63 -10.11
N GLY A 180 -9.29 -16.07 -9.61
CA GLY A 180 -10.14 -17.01 -10.33
C GLY A 180 -9.40 -18.32 -10.63
N GLU A 181 -9.28 -18.67 -11.91
CA GLU A 181 -8.56 -19.87 -12.38
C GLU A 181 -7.05 -19.64 -12.53
N LYS A 182 -6.59 -18.37 -12.52
CA LYS A 182 -5.18 -18.03 -12.64
C LYS A 182 -4.47 -18.23 -11.31
N ALA A 183 -3.23 -18.72 -11.37
CA ALA A 183 -2.36 -18.85 -10.21
C ALA A 183 -0.95 -18.40 -10.57
N ALA A 184 -0.27 -17.76 -9.63
CA ALA A 184 1.12 -17.39 -9.74
C ALA A 184 1.83 -17.55 -8.39
N HIS A 185 3.12 -17.90 -8.42
CA HIS A 185 3.92 -18.04 -7.21
C HIS A 185 4.70 -16.76 -6.93
N VAL A 186 4.81 -16.41 -5.66
CA VAL A 186 5.65 -15.31 -5.20
C VAL A 186 6.46 -15.74 -3.99
N ARG A 187 7.74 -15.35 -3.96
CA ARG A 187 8.62 -15.47 -2.81
C ARG A 187 9.22 -14.09 -2.51
N LEU A 188 9.02 -13.62 -1.28
CA LEU A 188 9.56 -12.35 -0.82
C LEU A 188 10.59 -12.60 0.29
N GLY A 189 11.76 -11.97 0.19
CA GLY A 189 12.80 -11.97 1.21
C GLY A 189 12.46 -11.07 2.43
N ILE A 190 11.19 -11.01 2.81
CA ILE A 190 10.68 -10.27 3.96
C ILE A 190 9.93 -11.27 4.84
N PRO A 191 10.47 -11.66 6.00
CA PRO A 191 9.84 -12.64 6.87
C PRO A 191 8.59 -12.10 7.58
N GLY A 192 7.81 -13.01 8.15
CA GLY A 192 6.67 -12.68 8.99
C GLY A 192 5.30 -12.73 8.29
N ARG A 193 4.28 -13.15 9.03
CA ARG A 193 2.92 -13.37 8.53
C ARG A 193 2.28 -12.12 7.90
N PHE A 194 2.57 -10.93 8.43
CA PHE A 194 2.07 -9.65 7.88
C PHE A 194 2.54 -9.38 6.44
N THR A 195 3.64 -10.03 6.00
CA THR A 195 4.14 -9.94 4.61
C THR A 195 3.13 -10.51 3.63
N VAL A 196 2.34 -11.52 4.01
CA VAL A 196 1.29 -12.09 3.16
C VAL A 196 0.26 -11.02 2.79
N SER A 197 -0.31 -10.34 3.78
CA SER A 197 -1.31 -9.30 3.55
C SER A 197 -0.74 -8.10 2.80
N ASN A 198 0.49 -7.68 3.12
CA ASN A 198 1.17 -6.58 2.42
C ASN A 198 1.43 -6.93 0.95
N ALA A 199 1.84 -8.16 0.67
CA ALA A 199 2.04 -8.66 -0.69
C ALA A 199 0.73 -8.72 -1.47
N LEU A 200 -0.33 -9.28 -0.88
CA LEU A 200 -1.65 -9.33 -1.52
C LEU A 200 -2.21 -7.95 -1.83
N LEU A 201 -2.04 -6.97 -0.94
CA LEU A 201 -2.43 -5.59 -1.18
C LEU A 201 -1.63 -4.98 -2.33
N THR A 202 -0.32 -5.21 -2.36
CA THR A 202 0.55 -4.75 -3.45
C THR A 202 0.11 -5.33 -4.79
N LEU A 203 -0.15 -6.63 -4.84
CA LEU A 203 -0.65 -7.32 -6.04
C LEU A 203 -2.06 -6.83 -6.44
N GLY A 204 -2.94 -6.62 -5.47
CA GLY A 204 -4.27 -6.06 -5.71
C GLY A 204 -4.22 -4.66 -6.32
N ILE A 205 -3.32 -3.80 -5.85
CA ILE A 205 -3.08 -2.47 -6.43
C ILE A 205 -2.56 -2.60 -7.86
N ALA A 206 -1.57 -3.47 -8.10
CA ALA A 206 -1.04 -3.74 -9.44
C ALA A 206 -2.14 -4.23 -10.40
N ARG A 207 -3.00 -5.14 -9.94
CA ARG A 207 -4.15 -5.64 -10.71
C ARG A 207 -5.17 -4.54 -11.00
N ALA A 208 -5.47 -3.68 -10.03
CA ALA A 208 -6.36 -2.52 -10.20
C ALA A 208 -5.84 -1.52 -11.25
N LEU A 209 -4.53 -1.51 -11.47
CA LEU A 209 -3.84 -0.70 -12.49
C LEU A 209 -3.66 -1.45 -13.83
N GLY A 210 -4.19 -2.66 -13.97
CA GLY A 210 -4.15 -3.44 -15.22
C GLY A 210 -2.89 -4.27 -15.43
N ILE A 211 -1.99 -4.38 -14.45
CA ILE A 211 -0.77 -5.20 -14.53
C ILE A 211 -1.16 -6.67 -14.39
N GLY A 212 -0.60 -7.56 -15.23
CA GLY A 212 -0.83 -9.01 -15.19
C GLY A 212 -0.41 -9.64 -13.86
N LEU A 213 -1.13 -10.68 -13.38
CA LEU A 213 -0.81 -11.33 -12.11
C LEU A 213 0.61 -11.90 -12.09
N GLU A 214 1.03 -12.59 -13.15
CA GLU A 214 2.36 -13.19 -13.25
C GLU A 214 3.47 -12.13 -13.25
N ASP A 215 3.28 -11.03 -14.00
CA ASP A 215 4.26 -9.95 -14.05
C ASP A 215 4.37 -9.22 -12.71
N ALA A 216 3.22 -8.98 -12.06
CA ALA A 216 3.19 -8.38 -10.73
C ALA A 216 3.87 -9.27 -9.68
N CYS A 217 3.62 -10.60 -9.69
CA CYS A 217 4.27 -11.56 -8.79
C CYS A 217 5.78 -11.64 -9.05
N ARG A 218 6.19 -11.67 -10.32
CA ARG A 218 7.62 -11.69 -10.70
C ARG A 218 8.33 -10.43 -10.21
N ALA A 219 7.77 -9.27 -10.46
CA ALA A 219 8.33 -8.00 -10.02
C ALA A 219 8.38 -7.92 -8.48
N LEU A 220 7.31 -8.32 -7.80
CA LEU A 220 7.25 -8.33 -6.35
C LEU A 220 8.31 -9.25 -5.72
N GLY A 221 8.58 -10.41 -6.35
CA GLY A 221 9.61 -11.36 -5.90
C GLY A 221 11.04 -10.81 -5.94
N THR A 222 11.29 -9.73 -6.68
CA THR A 222 12.62 -9.06 -6.72
C THR A 222 12.73 -7.92 -5.71
N ALA A 223 11.67 -7.63 -4.94
CA ALA A 223 11.69 -6.54 -3.98
C ALA A 223 12.65 -6.85 -2.81
N ALA A 224 13.52 -5.90 -2.53
CA ALA A 224 14.33 -5.91 -1.31
C ALA A 224 13.47 -5.57 -0.09
N GLY A 225 13.98 -5.88 1.11
CA GLY A 225 13.36 -5.44 2.37
C GLY A 225 13.23 -3.91 2.43
N VAL A 226 12.27 -3.43 3.19
CA VAL A 226 12.06 -1.99 3.39
C VAL A 226 12.90 -1.53 4.56
N LYS A 227 13.81 -0.56 4.33
CA LYS A 227 14.70 0.00 5.34
C LYS A 227 13.92 0.42 6.61
N GLY A 228 14.41 -0.04 7.77
CA GLY A 228 13.77 0.24 9.07
C GLY A 228 12.44 -0.51 9.29
N ARG A 229 12.10 -1.49 8.45
CA ARG A 229 10.91 -2.36 8.58
C ARG A 229 11.33 -3.81 8.46
N ILE A 230 11.55 -4.49 9.61
CA ILE A 230 12.00 -5.89 9.73
C ILE A 230 13.18 -6.15 8.79
N GLU A 231 14.15 -5.28 8.89
CA GLU A 231 15.41 -5.42 8.17
C GLU A 231 16.20 -6.56 8.81
N VAL A 232 16.59 -7.53 8.01
CA VAL A 232 17.52 -8.59 8.47
C VAL A 232 18.87 -7.93 8.65
N VAL A 233 19.28 -7.74 9.90
CA VAL A 233 20.61 -7.22 10.22
C VAL A 233 21.62 -8.36 10.05
N PRO A 234 22.57 -8.27 9.09
CA PRO A 234 23.63 -9.26 8.98
C PRO A 234 24.45 -9.28 10.26
N THR A 235 24.50 -10.43 10.93
CA THR A 235 25.39 -10.62 12.10
C THR A 235 26.63 -11.39 11.62
N PRO A 236 27.75 -10.74 11.30
CA PRO A 236 28.97 -11.44 10.89
C PRO A 236 29.41 -12.39 12.02
N GLY A 237 29.57 -13.69 11.70
CA GLY A 237 30.13 -14.69 12.62
C GLY A 237 29.13 -15.40 13.52
N ARG A 238 27.82 -15.36 13.25
CA ARG A 238 26.83 -16.26 13.85
C ARG A 238 26.04 -16.93 12.70
N ASP A 239 26.46 -18.17 12.41
CA ASP A 239 25.67 -19.12 11.62
C ASP A 239 24.55 -19.72 12.47
#